data_95d9bd34b9d5df0f58a47cc6b0b4c146
#
_entry.id   95d9bd34b9d5df0f58a47cc6b0b4c146
#
_cell.length_a   1.000
_cell.length_b   1.000
_cell.length_c   1.000
_cell.angle_alpha   90.00
_cell.angle_beta   90.00
_cell.angle_gamma   90.00
#
_symmetry.space_group_name_H-M   'P 1'
#
loop_
_entity.id
_entity.type
_entity.pdbx_description
1 polymer ?
#
loop_
_entity_poly.entity_id
_entity_poly.type
_entity_poly.pdbx_seq_one_letter_code
_entity_poly.pdbx_strand_id
1 'polypeptide(L)'
;MTKKNPNLTAEQKLIMFEDGTERAGSSELNNEKREGSYHCANCGIKLFESKAKYESGSGWPSFYQSLPDVFETKTDHLIGYARTEYHCKNCNAHHGHIFDDGPQPTGKRYCNNGVCLVFHEKEK
;
A
#
# COMPACT_ATOMS: atom_id res chain seq x y z
N MET A 1 1.91 3.29 20.11
CA MET A 1 1.22 4.57 19.86
C MET A 1 1.49 5.04 18.45
N THR A 2 0.44 5.35 17.71
CA THR A 2 0.57 5.84 16.34
C THR A 2 1.05 7.29 16.33
N LYS A 3 2.11 7.57 15.60
CA LYS A 3 2.66 8.92 15.49
C LYS A 3 2.51 9.37 14.03
N LYS A 4 1.67 10.40 13.82
CA LYS A 4 1.42 10.94 12.49
C LYS A 4 2.55 11.83 12.03
N ASN A 5 2.95 11.69 10.77
CA ASN A 5 3.92 12.56 10.14
C ASN A 5 3.26 13.94 9.91
N PRO A 6 3.80 15.03 10.43
CA PRO A 6 3.17 16.34 10.27
C PRO A 6 3.19 16.89 8.84
N ASN A 7 3.98 16.28 7.96
CA ASN A 7 4.10 16.71 6.57
C ASN A 7 3.13 16.02 5.62
N LEU A 8 2.24 15.16 6.13
CA LEU A 8 1.24 14.48 5.29
C LEU A 8 0.21 15.47 4.77
N THR A 9 -0.24 15.23 3.52
CA THR A 9 -1.34 16.00 2.95
C THR A 9 -2.66 15.62 3.63
N ALA A 10 -3.71 16.42 3.43
CA ALA A 10 -5.04 16.10 3.95
C ALA A 10 -5.55 14.77 3.39
N GLU A 11 -5.30 14.49 2.10
CA GLU A 11 -5.68 13.22 1.48
C GLU A 11 -4.96 12.04 2.11
N GLN A 12 -3.65 12.17 2.35
CA GLN A 12 -2.88 11.11 3.00
C GLN A 12 -3.42 10.82 4.40
N LYS A 13 -3.74 11.86 5.18
CA LYS A 13 -4.28 11.68 6.53
C LYS A 13 -5.64 10.99 6.50
N LEU A 14 -6.51 11.37 5.57
CA LEU A 14 -7.83 10.77 5.43
C LEU A 14 -7.72 9.27 5.15
N ILE A 15 -6.85 8.89 4.23
CA ILE A 15 -6.70 7.50 3.82
C ILE A 15 -5.97 6.68 4.89
N MET A 16 -4.88 7.20 5.44
CA MET A 16 -4.03 6.44 6.36
C MET A 16 -4.62 6.30 7.76
N PHE A 17 -5.41 7.26 8.23
CA PHE A 17 -5.88 7.30 9.61
C PHE A 17 -7.40 7.30 9.76
N GLU A 18 -8.15 7.48 8.69
CA GLU A 18 -9.61 7.49 8.71
C GLU A 18 -10.19 6.47 7.73
N ASP A 19 -9.37 5.49 7.32
CA ASP A 19 -9.75 4.37 6.46
C ASP A 19 -10.35 4.79 5.12
N GLY A 20 -9.91 5.92 4.57
CA GLY A 20 -10.33 6.37 3.25
C GLY A 20 -9.73 5.52 2.14
N THR A 21 -10.16 5.77 0.91
CA THR A 21 -9.63 5.09 -0.27
C THR A 21 -9.29 6.10 -1.35
N GLU A 22 -8.09 5.97 -1.92
CA GLU A 22 -7.66 6.79 -3.04
C GLU A 22 -8.52 6.47 -4.28
N ARG A 23 -8.84 7.49 -5.09
CA ARG A 23 -9.58 7.27 -6.32
C ARG A 23 -8.78 6.40 -7.29
N ALA A 24 -9.43 5.43 -7.93
CA ALA A 24 -8.80 4.56 -8.90
C ALA A 24 -8.18 5.39 -10.03
N GLY A 25 -6.95 5.04 -10.42
CA GLY A 25 -6.22 5.69 -11.50
C GLY A 25 -5.59 7.03 -11.13
N SER A 26 -5.70 7.48 -9.88
CA SER A 26 -5.20 8.80 -9.49
C SER A 26 -3.72 8.83 -9.14
N SER A 27 -3.12 7.69 -8.80
CA SER A 27 -1.72 7.65 -8.37
C SER A 27 -0.75 7.56 -9.55
N GLU A 28 0.30 8.39 -9.51
CA GLU A 28 1.40 8.28 -10.45
C GLU A 28 2.14 6.95 -10.33
N LEU A 29 2.10 6.33 -9.15
CA LEU A 29 2.77 5.06 -8.91
C LEU A 29 2.15 3.90 -9.68
N ASN A 30 0.94 4.05 -10.22
CA ASN A 30 0.35 3.04 -11.09
C ASN A 30 1.26 2.72 -12.27
N ASN A 31 1.98 3.72 -12.77
CA ASN A 31 2.84 3.58 -13.93
C ASN A 31 4.33 3.54 -13.57
N GLU A 32 4.67 3.44 -12.30
CA GLU A 32 6.06 3.43 -11.86
C GLU A 32 6.70 2.10 -12.21
N LYS A 33 7.75 2.12 -13.03
CA LYS A 33 8.43 0.90 -13.51
C LYS A 33 9.93 0.87 -13.22
N ARG A 34 10.46 1.92 -12.61
CA ARG A 34 11.88 1.94 -12.23
C ARG A 34 12.15 0.96 -11.10
N GLU A 35 13.38 0.48 -11.03
CA GLU A 35 13.80 -0.35 -9.90
C GLU A 35 13.94 0.51 -8.65
N GLY A 36 13.51 -0.02 -7.53
CA GLY A 36 13.62 0.68 -6.27
C GLY A 36 12.78 0.04 -5.20
N SER A 37 12.35 0.85 -4.25
CA SER A 37 11.55 0.39 -3.11
C SER A 37 10.44 1.36 -2.81
N TYR A 38 9.41 0.85 -2.12
CA TYR A 38 8.24 1.61 -1.74
C TYR A 38 8.16 1.66 -0.22
N HIS A 39 8.04 2.85 0.33
CA HIS A 39 8.10 3.10 1.77
C HIS A 39 6.80 3.71 2.27
N CYS A 40 6.50 3.47 3.55
CA CYS A 40 5.33 4.08 4.18
C CYS A 40 5.48 5.60 4.21
N ALA A 41 4.49 6.33 3.69
CA ALA A 41 4.55 7.79 3.67
C ALA A 41 4.54 8.40 5.06
N ASN A 42 4.00 7.68 6.06
CA ASN A 42 3.94 8.19 7.43
C ASN A 42 5.22 7.96 8.22
N CYS A 43 5.76 6.74 8.20
CA CYS A 43 6.92 6.39 9.07
C CYS A 43 8.21 6.09 8.32
N GLY A 44 8.17 5.93 6.99
CA GLY A 44 9.37 5.73 6.18
C GLY A 44 9.90 4.32 6.09
N ILE A 45 9.28 3.36 6.78
CA ILE A 45 9.73 1.97 6.72
C ILE A 45 9.53 1.39 5.31
N LYS A 46 10.49 0.60 4.85
CA LYS A 46 10.40 -0.06 3.55
C LYS A 46 9.34 -1.17 3.59
N LEU A 47 8.42 -1.13 2.63
CA LEU A 47 7.27 -2.06 2.61
C LEU A 47 7.32 -3.03 1.44
N PHE A 48 7.67 -2.54 0.24
CA PHE A 48 7.68 -3.35 -0.98
C PHE A 48 8.94 -3.08 -1.78
N GLU A 49 9.32 -4.08 -2.57
CA GLU A 49 10.35 -3.90 -3.59
C GLU A 49 9.72 -3.85 -4.97
N SER A 50 10.33 -3.12 -5.89
CA SER A 50 9.81 -2.93 -7.24
C SER A 50 9.59 -4.25 -7.99
N LYS A 51 10.40 -5.27 -7.69
CA LYS A 51 10.26 -6.59 -8.34
C LYS A 51 8.92 -7.26 -8.02
N ALA A 52 8.25 -6.86 -6.95
CA ALA A 52 6.95 -7.41 -6.56
C ALA A 52 5.78 -6.64 -7.17
N LYS A 53 6.05 -5.48 -7.77
CA LYS A 53 5.00 -4.67 -8.39
C LYS A 53 4.61 -5.23 -9.75
N TYR A 54 3.31 -5.23 -10.03
CA TYR A 54 2.81 -5.68 -11.32
C TYR A 54 1.55 -4.88 -11.70
N GLU A 55 1.17 -4.95 -12.98
CA GLU A 55 -0.03 -4.25 -13.45
C GLU A 55 -1.24 -5.14 -13.30
N SER A 56 -2.10 -4.78 -12.34
CA SER A 56 -3.31 -5.55 -12.04
C SER A 56 -4.53 -5.07 -12.82
N GLY A 57 -4.46 -3.86 -13.37
CA GLY A 57 -5.61 -3.22 -14.00
C GLY A 57 -6.64 -2.69 -13.03
N SER A 58 -6.35 -2.72 -11.72
CA SER A 58 -7.31 -2.32 -10.70
C SER A 58 -7.45 -0.81 -10.52
N GLY A 59 -6.46 -0.03 -10.99
CA GLY A 59 -6.44 1.42 -10.79
C GLY A 59 -5.62 1.86 -9.58
N TRP A 60 -5.02 0.92 -8.85
CA TRP A 60 -4.13 1.20 -7.73
C TRP A 60 -2.82 0.45 -7.89
N PRO A 61 -1.70 0.98 -7.33
CA PRO A 61 -0.45 0.23 -7.32
C PRO A 61 -0.65 -1.15 -6.68
N SER A 62 -0.18 -2.18 -7.35
CA SER A 62 -0.40 -3.56 -6.92
C SER A 62 0.90 -4.33 -6.81
N PHE A 63 0.98 -5.19 -5.80
CA PHE A 63 2.16 -5.99 -5.51
C PHE A 63 1.72 -7.41 -5.18
N TYR A 64 2.52 -8.41 -5.53
CA TYR A 64 2.17 -9.78 -5.16
C TYR A 64 2.80 -10.21 -3.84
N GLN A 65 3.68 -9.39 -3.27
CA GLN A 65 4.39 -9.73 -2.03
C GLN A 65 4.92 -8.47 -1.37
N SER A 66 4.83 -8.41 -0.04
CA SER A 66 5.46 -7.35 0.76
C SER A 66 6.76 -7.89 1.37
N LEU A 67 7.54 -7.02 2.00
CA LEU A 67 8.62 -7.47 2.88
C LEU A 67 8.02 -8.18 4.10
N PRO A 68 8.76 -9.10 4.74
CA PRO A 68 8.22 -9.80 5.91
C PRO A 68 8.04 -8.85 7.10
N ASP A 69 6.99 -9.13 7.89
CA ASP A 69 6.70 -8.44 9.16
C ASP A 69 6.52 -6.92 9.09
N VAL A 70 6.10 -6.40 7.93
CA VAL A 70 5.86 -4.94 7.80
C VAL A 70 4.39 -4.57 7.93
N PHE A 71 3.48 -5.51 7.77
CA PHE A 71 2.03 -5.27 7.83
C PHE A 71 1.33 -6.16 8.85
N GLU A 72 0.24 -5.63 9.41
CA GLU A 72 -0.77 -6.41 10.13
C GLU A 72 -2.06 -6.34 9.34
N THR A 73 -2.91 -7.34 9.51
CA THR A 73 -4.16 -7.45 8.76
C THR A 73 -5.35 -7.51 9.69
N LYS A 74 -6.50 -7.09 9.17
CA LYS A 74 -7.78 -7.27 9.86
C LYS A 74 -8.89 -7.41 8.82
N THR A 75 -10.04 -7.96 9.22
CA THR A 75 -11.18 -8.10 8.34
C THR A 75 -11.98 -6.80 8.31
N ASP A 76 -12.33 -6.35 7.10
CA ASP A 76 -13.07 -5.12 6.85
C ASP A 76 -14.41 -5.48 6.20
N HIS A 77 -15.51 -4.97 6.75
CA HIS A 77 -16.87 -5.25 6.27
C HIS A 77 -17.57 -4.00 5.70
N LEU A 78 -16.84 -2.92 5.45
CA LEU A 78 -17.42 -1.62 5.12
C LEU A 78 -18.30 -1.62 3.85
N ILE A 79 -17.99 -2.49 2.87
CA ILE A 79 -18.72 -2.50 1.61
C ILE A 79 -19.67 -3.69 1.46
N GLY A 80 -20.11 -4.27 2.57
CA GLY A 80 -21.11 -5.32 2.58
C GLY A 80 -20.59 -6.74 2.44
N TYR A 81 -19.30 -6.93 2.20
CA TYR A 81 -18.66 -8.24 2.23
C TYR A 81 -17.28 -8.13 2.89
N ALA A 82 -16.77 -9.25 3.39
CA ALA A 82 -15.51 -9.27 4.10
C ALA A 82 -14.32 -9.08 3.14
N ARG A 83 -13.43 -8.15 3.49
CA ARG A 83 -12.15 -7.95 2.80
C ARG A 83 -11.03 -8.00 3.81
N THR A 84 -9.82 -8.36 3.39
CA THR A 84 -8.64 -8.31 4.26
C THR A 84 -7.95 -6.97 4.07
N GLU A 85 -8.00 -6.13 5.09
CA GLU A 85 -7.29 -4.86 5.14
C GLU A 85 -5.89 -5.08 5.67
N TYR A 86 -4.91 -4.32 5.21
CA TYR A 86 -3.59 -4.31 5.83
C TYR A 86 -3.16 -2.90 6.18
N HIS A 87 -2.40 -2.78 7.25
CA HIS A 87 -1.87 -1.51 7.74
C HIS A 87 -0.43 -1.69 8.18
N CYS A 88 0.31 -0.58 8.21
CA CYS A 88 1.73 -0.59 8.59
C CYS A 88 1.89 -1.05 10.04
N LYS A 89 2.68 -2.09 10.25
CA LYS A 89 2.92 -2.62 11.59
C LYS A 89 3.67 -1.62 12.45
N ASN A 90 4.53 -0.81 11.84
CA ASN A 90 5.36 0.15 12.57
C ASN A 90 4.59 1.38 13.07
N CYS A 91 3.67 1.93 12.26
CA CYS A 91 2.96 3.17 12.62
C CYS A 91 1.45 3.05 12.59
N ASN A 92 0.92 1.87 12.26
CA ASN A 92 -0.51 1.57 12.22
C ASN A 92 -1.31 2.32 11.15
N ALA A 93 -0.64 2.95 10.18
CA ALA A 93 -1.33 3.63 9.10
C ALA A 93 -1.96 2.63 8.12
N HIS A 94 -3.22 2.88 7.73
CA HIS A 94 -3.91 2.06 6.74
C HIS A 94 -3.26 2.21 5.36
N HIS A 95 -3.08 1.11 4.65
CA HIS A 95 -2.48 1.11 3.31
C HIS A 95 -3.40 0.59 2.22
N GLY A 96 -4.16 -0.46 2.47
CA GLY A 96 -5.01 -1.03 1.45
C GLY A 96 -5.60 -2.37 1.85
N HIS A 97 -5.85 -3.20 0.81
CA HIS A 97 -6.48 -4.52 1.00
C HIS A 97 -5.72 -5.59 0.24
N ILE A 98 -5.81 -6.83 0.72
CA ILE A 98 -5.20 -8.00 0.09
C ILE A 98 -6.30 -8.87 -0.51
N PHE A 99 -6.11 -9.28 -1.76
CA PHE A 99 -7.03 -10.18 -2.47
C PHE A 99 -6.27 -11.45 -2.88
N ASP A 100 -7.01 -12.53 -3.13
CA ASP A 100 -6.42 -13.83 -3.50
C ASP A 100 -6.38 -14.06 -5.01
N ASP A 101 -6.44 -13.00 -5.79
CA ASP A 101 -6.45 -13.05 -7.26
C ASP A 101 -5.15 -12.53 -7.87
N GLY A 102 -4.05 -12.65 -7.18
CA GLY A 102 -2.74 -12.20 -7.64
C GLY A 102 -1.96 -13.28 -8.39
N PRO A 103 -0.80 -12.89 -8.94
CA PRO A 103 0.04 -13.84 -9.69
C PRO A 103 0.87 -14.72 -8.75
N GLN A 104 1.41 -15.80 -9.31
CA GLN A 104 2.39 -16.61 -8.60
C GLN A 104 3.64 -15.76 -8.34
N PRO A 105 4.42 -16.05 -7.28
CA PRO A 105 4.35 -17.26 -6.43
C PRO A 105 3.36 -17.19 -5.27
N THR A 106 2.85 -16.01 -4.90
CA THR A 106 2.02 -15.90 -3.69
C THR A 106 0.53 -16.08 -3.94
N GLY A 107 0.06 -15.79 -5.16
CA GLY A 107 -1.36 -15.74 -5.45
C GLY A 107 -2.08 -14.55 -4.82
N LYS A 108 -1.35 -13.60 -4.25
CA LYS A 108 -1.89 -12.44 -3.54
C LYS A 108 -1.79 -11.18 -4.38
N ARG A 109 -2.77 -10.29 -4.20
CA ARG A 109 -2.74 -8.95 -4.75
C ARG A 109 -2.86 -7.95 -3.60
N TYR A 110 -1.75 -7.29 -3.28
CA TYR A 110 -1.72 -6.19 -2.33
C TYR A 110 -2.10 -4.93 -3.09
N CYS A 111 -3.32 -4.47 -2.92
CA CYS A 111 -3.82 -3.26 -3.56
C CYS A 111 -3.58 -2.10 -2.60
N ASN A 112 -2.60 -1.25 -2.90
CA ASN A 112 -2.16 -0.19 -1.99
C ASN A 112 -2.62 1.18 -2.50
N ASN A 113 -3.07 2.03 -1.58
CA ASN A 113 -3.34 3.43 -1.92
C ASN A 113 -2.01 4.12 -2.22
N GLY A 114 -1.86 4.65 -3.42
CA GLY A 114 -0.57 5.21 -3.86
C GLY A 114 -0.08 6.37 -3.02
N VAL A 115 -0.99 7.20 -2.51
CA VAL A 115 -0.60 8.34 -1.65
C VAL A 115 -0.02 7.88 -0.32
N CYS A 116 -0.21 6.61 0.06
CA CYS A 116 0.36 6.05 1.28
C CYS A 116 1.80 5.57 1.11
N LEU A 117 2.32 5.62 -0.11
CA LEU A 117 3.66 5.13 -0.45
C LEU A 117 4.55 6.27 -0.94
N VAL A 118 5.85 6.15 -0.63
CA VAL A 118 6.89 6.98 -1.23
C VAL A 118 7.83 6.04 -1.97
N PHE A 119 8.07 6.31 -3.25
CA PHE A 119 8.98 5.52 -4.07
C PHE A 119 10.40 6.05 -3.95
N HIS A 120 11.36 5.16 -3.73
CA HIS A 120 12.79 5.48 -3.72
C HIS A 120 13.46 4.70 -4.83
N GLU A 121 13.98 5.40 -5.83
CA GLU A 121 14.67 4.75 -6.93
C GLU A 121 15.96 4.10 -6.44
N LYS A 122 16.27 2.90 -6.97
CA LYS A 122 17.46 2.17 -6.60
C LYS A 122 18.70 2.95 -7.02
N GLU A 123 19.65 3.12 -6.12
CA GLU A 123 20.94 3.73 -6.42
C GLU A 123 21.81 2.76 -7.20
N LYS A 124 22.59 3.30 -8.13
CA LYS A 124 23.53 2.52 -8.94
C LYS A 124 24.88 2.37 -8.24
#